data_4003b49a29a1b32c6891f7d59ea1aff9
#
_entry.id   4003b49a29a1b32c6891f7d59ea1aff9
#
_cell.length_a   1.000
_cell.length_b   1.000
_cell.length_c   1.000
_cell.angle_alpha   90.00
_cell.angle_beta   90.00
_cell.angle_gamma   90.00
#
_symmetry.space_group_name_H-M   'P 1'
#
loop_
_entity.id
_entity.type
_entity.pdbx_description
1 polymer ?
#
loop_
_entity_poly.entity_id
_entity_poly.type
_entity_poly.pdbx_seq_one_letter_code
_entity_poly.pdbx_strand_id
1 'polypeptide(L)'
;MKSNAETSNKKSKGYGMKIAMAAGLGTLLVCGIVAIGLIAFSDLFSIKPVASPSREYNYNDPYSGLKPDKNNSKEKSLKVQYLGDVLYAGGQAVPDSFEVMLEREDGSTERVTDYESVVLDDSFRLTEGTNTIEFTYDGLKASVDVNAVNVRNLPYPPNYVLRNVDITAAQQKVDGLSNGTLSFADAFSNMSFTGDSQIRALATNGIISEEYIVARNGESYDFFNDNMDSVIAMASGKDAVIVHYGINTLSTSAEERSNRINQYKDLLLRLKSACPDTRIIVSGVFPVCYTIFSSQQRFEYINDYDFELCEMCMEIGVEYLSDNAYMMEHQDVFGSDGLHLTKEFYTGYWLKNLVTTMGL
;
A
#
# COMPACT_ATOMS: atom_id res chain seq x y z
N MET A 1 -74.60 -24.09 8.50
CA MET A 1 -74.88 -23.81 7.08
C MET A 1 -73.52 -23.67 6.41
N LYS A 2 -72.96 -24.69 5.80
CA LYS A 2 -72.93 -25.11 4.37
C LYS A 2 -72.87 -23.86 3.47
N SER A 3 -71.92 -23.61 2.60
CA SER A 3 -71.11 -24.31 1.59
C SER A 3 -70.43 -23.16 0.81
N ASN A 4 -69.46 -23.21 0.01
CA ASN A 4 -68.88 -24.16 -0.93
C ASN A 4 -67.52 -23.76 -1.32
N ALA A 5 -66.63 -24.71 -1.54
CA ALA A 5 -65.45 -24.61 -2.30
C ALA A 5 -65.72 -24.50 -3.80
N GLU A 6 -64.97 -23.75 -4.55
CA GLU A 6 -64.77 -24.06 -5.97
C GLU A 6 -63.31 -23.72 -6.40
N THR A 7 -62.70 -24.72 -6.91
CA THR A 7 -61.39 -24.85 -7.54
C THR A 7 -61.32 -24.07 -8.84
N SER A 8 -60.21 -23.37 -9.06
CA SER A 8 -59.77 -23.07 -10.43
C SER A 8 -58.31 -23.38 -10.59
N ASN A 9 -58.10 -24.59 -11.08
CA ASN A 9 -56.81 -25.07 -11.57
C ASN A 9 -56.72 -24.76 -13.07
N LYS A 10 -55.84 -23.83 -13.50
CA LYS A 10 -55.48 -23.73 -14.92
C LYS A 10 -54.05 -23.18 -15.12
N LYS A 11 -53.15 -24.12 -15.47
CA LYS A 11 -52.08 -24.01 -16.46
C LYS A 11 -51.12 -22.81 -16.38
N SER A 12 -49.96 -23.05 -15.82
CA SER A 12 -48.73 -22.45 -16.28
C SER A 12 -47.67 -23.54 -16.53
N LYS A 13 -47.76 -24.17 -17.68
CA LYS A 13 -46.66 -24.95 -18.26
C LYS A 13 -46.22 -24.21 -19.51
N GLY A 14 -44.99 -23.72 -19.54
CA GLY A 14 -44.36 -23.31 -20.78
C GLY A 14 -43.37 -22.17 -20.81
N TYR A 15 -43.14 -21.46 -19.71
CA TYR A 15 -42.20 -20.33 -19.75
C TYR A 15 -40.88 -20.54 -19.00
N GLY A 16 -40.76 -21.58 -18.18
CA GLY A 16 -39.55 -21.79 -17.36
C GLY A 16 -38.31 -22.30 -18.13
N MET A 17 -38.51 -22.98 -19.25
CA MET A 17 -37.40 -23.67 -19.94
C MET A 17 -36.67 -22.80 -20.96
N LYS A 18 -37.27 -21.70 -21.43
CA LYS A 18 -36.61 -20.79 -22.39
C LYS A 18 -35.77 -19.73 -21.69
N ILE A 19 -36.06 -19.38 -20.45
CA ILE A 19 -35.26 -18.40 -19.67
C ILE A 19 -34.02 -19.06 -19.12
N ALA A 20 -34.05 -20.33 -18.74
CA ALA A 20 -32.88 -21.05 -18.25
C ALA A 20 -31.79 -21.27 -19.32
N MET A 21 -32.18 -21.46 -20.61
CA MET A 21 -31.19 -21.57 -21.70
C MET A 21 -30.55 -20.23 -22.09
N ALA A 22 -31.26 -19.11 -21.96
CA ALA A 22 -30.70 -17.78 -22.24
C ALA A 22 -29.72 -17.32 -21.15
N ALA A 23 -30.00 -17.65 -19.89
CA ALA A 23 -29.10 -17.34 -18.77
C ALA A 23 -27.80 -18.18 -18.83
N GLY A 24 -27.88 -19.45 -19.21
CA GLY A 24 -26.69 -20.32 -19.30
C GLY A 24 -25.72 -19.92 -20.41
N LEU A 25 -26.22 -19.45 -21.56
CA LEU A 25 -25.40 -18.98 -22.66
C LEU A 25 -24.75 -17.61 -22.38
N GLY A 26 -25.45 -16.72 -21.66
CA GLY A 26 -24.94 -15.43 -21.26
C GLY A 26 -23.81 -15.55 -20.24
N THR A 27 -23.93 -16.47 -19.28
CA THR A 27 -22.92 -16.70 -18.24
C THR A 27 -21.66 -17.33 -18.82
N LEU A 28 -21.76 -18.23 -19.78
CA LEU A 28 -20.60 -18.82 -20.46
C LEU A 28 -19.86 -17.80 -21.33
N LEU A 29 -20.58 -16.85 -21.95
CA LEU A 29 -19.95 -15.82 -22.76
C LEU A 29 -19.21 -14.75 -21.89
N VAL A 30 -19.80 -14.39 -20.75
CA VAL A 30 -19.16 -13.46 -19.79
C VAL A 30 -17.96 -14.11 -19.12
N CYS A 31 -18.04 -15.37 -18.70
CA CYS A 31 -16.90 -16.09 -18.16
C CYS A 31 -15.78 -16.30 -19.20
N GLY A 32 -16.14 -16.51 -20.47
CA GLY A 32 -15.15 -16.62 -21.55
C GLY A 32 -14.41 -15.31 -21.83
N ILE A 33 -15.11 -14.18 -21.82
CA ILE A 33 -14.51 -12.85 -22.04
C ILE A 33 -13.65 -12.44 -20.84
N VAL A 34 -14.08 -12.73 -19.61
CA VAL A 34 -13.29 -12.46 -18.39
C VAL A 34 -12.05 -13.35 -18.35
N ALA A 35 -12.16 -14.65 -18.73
CA ALA A 35 -11.02 -15.53 -18.78
C ALA A 35 -9.99 -15.13 -19.85
N ILE A 36 -10.44 -14.68 -21.03
CA ILE A 36 -9.54 -14.18 -22.09
C ILE A 36 -8.94 -12.83 -21.68
N GLY A 37 -9.69 -11.96 -21.00
CA GLY A 37 -9.18 -10.71 -20.44
C GLY A 37 -8.13 -10.93 -19.37
N LEU A 38 -8.33 -11.88 -18.45
CA LEU A 38 -7.38 -12.24 -17.40
C LEU A 38 -6.10 -12.88 -17.96
N ILE A 39 -6.20 -13.73 -19.00
CA ILE A 39 -5.03 -14.33 -19.65
C ILE A 39 -4.23 -13.27 -20.42
N ALA A 40 -4.90 -12.36 -21.12
CA ALA A 40 -4.22 -11.25 -21.80
C ALA A 40 -3.61 -10.25 -20.80
N PHE A 41 -4.23 -10.07 -19.63
CA PHE A 41 -3.70 -9.21 -18.56
C PHE A 41 -2.52 -9.86 -17.83
N SER A 42 -2.56 -11.17 -17.57
CA SER A 42 -1.44 -11.88 -16.93
C SER A 42 -0.17 -11.88 -17.79
N ASP A 43 -0.31 -11.94 -19.12
CA ASP A 43 0.84 -11.85 -20.04
C ASP A 43 1.37 -10.41 -20.18
N LEU A 44 0.53 -9.39 -19.96
CA LEU A 44 0.96 -7.99 -19.98
C LEU A 44 1.70 -7.59 -18.68
N PHE A 45 1.42 -8.26 -17.56
CA PHE A 45 2.07 -8.07 -16.26
C PHE A 45 2.99 -9.21 -15.83
N SER A 46 3.18 -10.24 -16.69
CA SER A 46 4.32 -11.14 -16.57
C SER A 46 5.59 -10.39 -16.97
N ILE A 47 5.91 -9.35 -16.26
CA ILE A 47 7.28 -8.93 -16.06
C ILE A 47 7.90 -10.11 -15.33
N LYS A 48 8.51 -11.04 -16.08
CA LYS A 48 9.47 -11.97 -15.46
C LYS A 48 10.37 -11.08 -14.64
N PRO A 49 10.53 -11.32 -13.32
CA PRO A 49 11.55 -10.60 -12.59
C PRO A 49 12.81 -10.82 -13.40
N VAL A 50 13.33 -9.77 -14.01
CA VAL A 50 14.71 -9.76 -14.48
C VAL A 50 15.46 -10.05 -13.20
N ALA A 51 16.04 -11.24 -13.13
CA ALA A 51 16.88 -11.60 -12.01
C ALA A 51 17.90 -10.47 -11.91
N SER A 52 17.67 -9.57 -10.96
CA SER A 52 18.68 -8.62 -10.58
C SER A 52 19.90 -9.47 -10.26
N PRO A 53 21.05 -9.22 -10.87
CA PRO A 53 22.23 -9.95 -10.50
C PRO A 53 22.34 -9.78 -8.99
N SER A 54 22.23 -10.89 -8.25
CA SER A 54 22.44 -10.95 -6.82
C SER A 54 23.87 -10.42 -6.56
N ARG A 55 23.98 -9.12 -6.38
CA ARG A 55 25.18 -8.55 -5.77
C ARG A 55 25.02 -8.83 -4.28
N GLU A 56 25.67 -9.91 -3.83
CA GLU A 56 26.04 -10.05 -2.43
C GLU A 56 26.76 -8.76 -2.03
N TYR A 57 26.09 -7.91 -1.28
CA TYR A 57 26.75 -6.84 -0.55
C TYR A 57 27.53 -7.48 0.58
N ASN A 58 28.79 -7.77 0.30
CA ASN A 58 29.72 -8.25 1.30
C ASN A 58 30.05 -7.07 2.24
N TYR A 59 29.41 -7.03 3.40
CA TYR A 59 29.54 -5.97 4.41
C TYR A 59 30.93 -5.92 5.05
N ASN A 60 31.89 -6.73 4.62
CA ASN A 60 33.29 -6.67 4.98
C ASN A 60 34.11 -6.12 3.80
N ASP A 61 33.91 -4.82 3.51
CA ASP A 61 34.83 -4.11 2.63
C ASP A 61 36.19 -3.93 3.35
N PRO A 62 37.24 -4.63 2.93
CA PRO A 62 38.58 -4.46 3.52
C PRO A 62 39.19 -3.07 3.26
N TYR A 63 38.49 -2.19 2.54
CA TYR A 63 38.91 -0.84 2.19
C TYR A 63 38.27 0.27 3.01
N SER A 64 37.47 -0.04 4.03
CA SER A 64 36.78 0.97 4.87
C SER A 64 37.77 1.89 5.70
N GLY A 65 39.06 1.77 5.53
CA GLY A 65 40.06 2.61 6.19
C GLY A 65 40.98 3.40 5.24
N LEU A 66 40.86 3.22 3.94
CA LEU A 66 41.61 4.01 2.97
C LEU A 66 40.76 5.22 2.58
N LYS A 67 41.15 6.44 3.03
CA LYS A 67 40.69 7.65 2.35
C LYS A 67 41.09 7.47 0.88
N PRO A 68 40.16 7.56 -0.07
CA PRO A 68 40.53 7.50 -1.47
C PRO A 68 41.57 8.59 -1.71
N ASP A 69 42.73 8.21 -2.23
CA ASP A 69 43.63 9.16 -2.86
C ASP A 69 42.77 9.94 -3.85
N LYS A 70 42.71 11.27 -3.70
CA LYS A 70 42.01 12.11 -4.66
C LYS A 70 42.66 11.83 -6.01
N ASN A 71 42.01 11.00 -6.80
CA ASN A 71 42.44 10.68 -8.14
C ASN A 71 42.51 12.00 -8.89
N ASN A 72 43.71 12.36 -9.38
CA ASN A 72 43.96 13.64 -10.06
C ASN A 72 43.36 13.72 -11.47
N SER A 73 42.56 12.69 -11.89
CA SER A 73 41.91 12.75 -13.17
C SER A 73 40.68 13.69 -13.10
N LYS A 74 40.56 14.52 -14.14
CA LYS A 74 39.43 15.48 -14.22
C LYS A 74 38.10 14.78 -14.38
N GLU A 75 37.10 15.36 -13.78
CA GLU A 75 35.69 14.98 -13.97
C GLU A 75 35.28 15.26 -15.41
N LYS A 76 34.58 14.32 -16.03
CA LYS A 76 34.21 14.38 -17.44
C LYS A 76 32.71 14.53 -17.63
N SER A 77 31.91 13.68 -16.99
CA SER A 77 30.47 13.66 -17.13
C SER A 77 29.77 13.10 -15.91
N LEU A 78 28.53 13.50 -15.72
CA LEU A 78 27.58 12.90 -14.79
C LEU A 78 26.63 11.97 -15.57
N LYS A 79 26.34 10.80 -15.03
CA LYS A 79 25.33 9.86 -15.55
C LYS A 79 24.33 9.56 -14.46
N VAL A 80 23.05 9.47 -14.83
CA VAL A 80 21.96 9.15 -13.90
C VAL A 80 21.12 8.04 -14.48
N GLN A 81 20.74 7.09 -13.62
CA GLN A 81 19.82 6.02 -13.93
C GLN A 81 18.78 5.90 -12.81
N TYR A 82 17.53 5.70 -13.20
CA TYR A 82 16.46 5.32 -12.28
C TYR A 82 16.40 3.80 -12.14
N LEU A 83 16.46 3.29 -10.92
CA LEU A 83 16.50 1.86 -10.59
C LEU A 83 15.27 1.41 -9.78
N GLY A 84 14.33 2.34 -9.51
CA GLY A 84 13.15 2.07 -8.68
C GLY A 84 11.99 1.45 -9.44
N ASP A 85 10.90 1.24 -8.71
CA ASP A 85 9.64 0.68 -9.20
C ASP A 85 8.78 1.72 -9.95
N VAL A 86 7.52 1.36 -10.22
CA VAL A 86 6.54 2.24 -10.85
C VAL A 86 6.32 3.48 -10.00
N LEU A 87 6.37 4.64 -10.65
CA LEU A 87 6.09 5.94 -10.03
C LEU A 87 4.64 6.35 -10.25
N TYR A 88 4.10 7.09 -9.30
CA TYR A 88 2.70 7.56 -9.33
C TYR A 88 2.63 9.07 -9.35
N ALA A 89 1.71 9.60 -10.17
CA ALA A 89 1.40 11.03 -10.21
C ALA A 89 0.87 11.51 -8.85
N GLY A 90 1.35 12.67 -8.40
CA GLY A 90 1.08 13.20 -7.05
C GLY A 90 2.03 12.68 -5.97
N GLY A 91 2.77 11.60 -6.23
CA GLY A 91 3.78 11.04 -5.33
C GLY A 91 5.15 11.69 -5.47
N GLN A 92 6.04 11.30 -4.58
CA GLN A 92 7.47 11.67 -4.61
C GLN A 92 8.28 10.56 -5.29
N ALA A 93 9.41 10.92 -5.87
CA ALA A 93 10.43 9.95 -6.25
C ALA A 93 11.40 9.75 -5.08
N VAL A 94 11.71 8.51 -4.76
CA VAL A 94 12.65 8.17 -3.68
C VAL A 94 14.07 8.45 -4.14
N PRO A 95 14.85 9.32 -3.46
CA PRO A 95 16.21 9.67 -3.88
C PRO A 95 17.12 8.45 -4.07
N ASP A 96 17.06 7.47 -3.18
CA ASP A 96 17.86 6.25 -3.24
C ASP A 96 17.55 5.34 -4.45
N SER A 97 16.46 5.60 -5.16
CA SER A 97 16.10 4.91 -6.41
C SER A 97 16.85 5.44 -7.63
N PHE A 98 17.65 6.49 -7.46
CA PHE A 98 18.52 7.01 -8.52
C PHE A 98 19.97 6.61 -8.27
N GLU A 99 20.63 6.08 -9.29
CA GLU A 99 22.06 5.89 -9.28
C GLU A 99 22.72 7.07 -10.04
N VAL A 100 23.48 7.88 -9.32
CA VAL A 100 24.21 9.02 -9.87
C VAL A 100 25.68 8.66 -9.91
N MET A 101 26.28 8.64 -11.11
CA MET A 101 27.64 8.20 -11.36
C MET A 101 28.46 9.32 -11.99
N LEU A 102 29.60 9.63 -11.38
CA LEU A 102 30.63 10.49 -11.94
C LEU A 102 31.55 9.65 -12.82
N GLU A 103 31.72 10.03 -14.09
CA GLU A 103 32.72 9.47 -15.00
C GLU A 103 33.88 10.44 -15.12
N ARG A 104 35.11 9.95 -14.98
CA ARG A 104 36.35 10.73 -15.07
C ARG A 104 37.02 10.58 -16.45
N GLU A 105 37.97 11.45 -16.77
CA GLU A 105 38.73 11.42 -18.05
C GLU A 105 39.51 10.12 -18.25
N ASP A 106 39.90 9.44 -17.19
CA ASP A 106 40.60 8.14 -17.24
C ASP A 106 39.66 6.95 -17.42
N GLY A 107 38.36 7.19 -17.50
CA GLY A 107 37.30 6.16 -17.65
C GLY A 107 36.89 5.52 -16.32
N SER A 108 37.42 5.93 -15.20
CA SER A 108 36.94 5.48 -13.89
C SER A 108 35.57 6.06 -13.58
N THR A 109 34.77 5.35 -12.79
CA THR A 109 33.46 5.79 -12.35
C THR A 109 33.35 5.74 -10.84
N GLU A 110 32.62 6.70 -10.28
CA GLU A 110 32.38 6.82 -8.84
C GLU A 110 30.90 7.13 -8.60
N ARG A 111 30.26 6.46 -7.63
CA ARG A 111 28.90 6.80 -7.21
C ARG A 111 28.94 8.06 -6.36
N VAL A 112 28.09 9.04 -6.69
CA VAL A 112 27.90 10.25 -5.90
C VAL A 112 26.58 10.22 -5.15
N THR A 113 26.57 10.76 -3.94
CA THR A 113 25.41 10.79 -3.04
C THR A 113 25.05 12.19 -2.56
N ASP A 114 25.93 13.17 -2.78
CA ASP A 114 25.82 14.57 -2.37
C ASP A 114 25.44 15.50 -3.55
N TYR A 115 24.68 14.99 -4.48
CA TYR A 115 24.17 15.73 -5.64
C TYR A 115 23.00 16.65 -5.29
N GLU A 116 22.75 17.64 -6.15
CA GLU A 116 21.55 18.48 -6.09
C GLU A 116 20.49 17.96 -7.08
N SER A 117 19.25 17.88 -6.67
CA SER A 117 18.11 17.53 -7.53
C SER A 117 16.78 17.90 -6.86
N VAL A 118 15.75 18.11 -7.68
CA VAL A 118 14.37 18.34 -7.18
C VAL A 118 13.80 17.17 -6.39
N VAL A 119 14.32 15.96 -6.56
CA VAL A 119 13.86 14.77 -5.78
C VAL A 119 14.27 14.87 -4.30
N LEU A 120 15.19 15.78 -3.93
CA LEU A 120 15.54 16.06 -2.55
C LEU A 120 14.64 17.12 -1.90
N ASP A 121 13.74 17.73 -2.67
CA ASP A 121 12.78 18.72 -2.18
C ASP A 121 11.48 18.01 -1.74
N ASP A 122 11.14 18.12 -0.47
CA ASP A 122 9.92 17.53 0.11
C ASP A 122 8.62 18.01 -0.57
N SER A 123 8.65 19.17 -1.22
CA SER A 123 7.51 19.71 -1.97
C SER A 123 7.39 19.16 -3.39
N PHE A 124 8.44 18.51 -3.90
CA PHE A 124 8.42 17.95 -5.26
C PHE A 124 7.37 16.85 -5.40
N ARG A 125 6.56 16.93 -6.46
CA ARG A 125 5.57 15.91 -6.81
C ARG A 125 5.63 15.62 -8.30
N LEU A 126 5.55 14.33 -8.63
CA LEU A 126 5.50 13.86 -10.00
C LEU A 126 4.15 14.22 -10.64
N THR A 127 4.19 14.55 -11.91
CA THR A 127 2.99 14.72 -12.75
C THR A 127 2.75 13.47 -13.61
N GLU A 128 1.51 13.22 -14.01
CA GLU A 128 1.19 12.09 -14.90
C GLU A 128 1.98 12.20 -16.21
N GLY A 129 2.55 11.09 -16.67
CA GLY A 129 3.40 10.99 -17.85
C GLY A 129 4.88 11.17 -17.54
N THR A 130 5.63 11.67 -18.53
CA THR A 130 7.09 11.80 -18.43
C THR A 130 7.49 13.01 -17.59
N ASN A 131 8.36 12.76 -16.61
CA ASN A 131 9.00 13.77 -15.77
C ASN A 131 10.51 13.72 -16.03
N THR A 132 11.09 14.81 -16.53
CA THR A 132 12.54 14.94 -16.68
C THR A 132 13.13 15.51 -15.41
N ILE A 133 14.01 14.73 -14.76
CA ILE A 133 14.64 15.11 -13.50
C ILE A 133 16.09 15.44 -13.76
N GLU A 134 16.51 16.66 -13.40
CA GLU A 134 17.89 17.13 -13.51
C GLU A 134 18.64 16.91 -12.21
N PHE A 135 19.88 16.44 -12.35
CA PHE A 135 20.84 16.23 -11.29
C PHE A 135 22.08 17.09 -11.53
N THR A 136 22.60 17.70 -10.49
CA THR A 136 23.82 18.53 -10.55
C THR A 136 24.80 18.06 -9.49
N TYR A 137 26.07 17.93 -9.89
CA TYR A 137 27.18 17.62 -9.00
C TYR A 137 28.43 18.33 -9.51
N ASP A 138 29.04 19.14 -8.67
CA ASP A 138 30.27 19.93 -8.97
C ASP A 138 30.22 20.66 -10.33
N GLY A 139 29.05 21.23 -10.65
CA GLY A 139 28.83 21.98 -11.90
C GLY A 139 28.53 21.11 -13.13
N LEU A 140 28.66 19.79 -13.03
CA LEU A 140 28.22 18.85 -14.05
C LEU A 140 26.70 18.64 -13.94
N LYS A 141 26.05 18.41 -15.07
CA LYS A 141 24.61 18.16 -15.13
C LYS A 141 24.31 16.89 -15.89
N ALA A 142 23.30 16.17 -15.43
CA ALA A 142 22.68 15.04 -16.13
C ALA A 142 21.18 15.04 -15.86
N SER A 143 20.42 14.40 -16.73
CA SER A 143 18.98 14.22 -16.55
C SER A 143 18.57 12.79 -16.84
N VAL A 144 17.44 12.38 -16.24
CA VAL A 144 16.79 11.11 -16.51
C VAL A 144 15.30 11.34 -16.65
N ASP A 145 14.70 10.70 -17.65
CA ASP A 145 13.26 10.67 -17.80
C ASP A 145 12.67 9.51 -17.03
N VAL A 146 11.70 9.81 -16.18
CA VAL A 146 10.90 8.83 -15.44
C VAL A 146 9.43 9.00 -15.81
N ASN A 147 8.68 7.89 -15.86
CA ASN A 147 7.26 7.96 -16.18
C ASN A 147 6.42 7.69 -14.92
N ALA A 148 5.47 8.59 -14.62
CA ALA A 148 4.52 8.44 -13.54
C ALA A 148 3.12 8.16 -14.08
N VAL A 149 2.43 7.19 -13.48
CA VAL A 149 1.08 6.77 -13.86
C VAL A 149 0.05 7.34 -12.91
N ASN A 150 -1.15 7.60 -13.43
CA ASN A 150 -2.28 7.99 -12.59
C ASN A 150 -2.81 6.78 -11.83
N VAL A 151 -2.87 6.86 -10.51
CA VAL A 151 -3.36 5.77 -9.65
C VAL A 151 -4.80 5.38 -9.99
N ARG A 152 -5.63 6.32 -10.46
CA ARG A 152 -7.02 6.06 -10.85
C ARG A 152 -7.17 5.17 -12.09
N ASN A 153 -6.08 4.90 -12.81
CA ASN A 153 -6.07 3.94 -13.92
C ASN A 153 -5.90 2.48 -13.45
N LEU A 154 -5.70 2.27 -12.15
CA LEU A 154 -5.56 0.94 -11.53
C LEU A 154 -6.90 0.45 -10.98
N PRO A 155 -7.12 -0.87 -10.85
CA PRO A 155 -8.34 -1.43 -10.26
C PRO A 155 -8.47 -1.18 -8.76
N TYR A 156 -7.34 -1.06 -8.06
CA TYR A 156 -7.20 -0.77 -6.63
C TYR A 156 -6.07 0.21 -6.41
N PRO A 157 -6.10 0.99 -5.29
CA PRO A 157 -4.98 1.85 -4.94
C PRO A 157 -3.69 1.04 -4.81
N PRO A 158 -2.57 1.56 -5.33
CA PRO A 158 -1.27 0.90 -5.20
C PRO A 158 -0.67 1.14 -3.82
N ASN A 159 0.31 0.34 -3.44
CA ASN A 159 1.19 0.65 -2.32
C ASN A 159 2.05 1.87 -2.65
N TYR A 160 2.25 2.74 -1.66
CA TYR A 160 3.11 3.91 -1.78
C TYR A 160 4.18 3.90 -0.68
N VAL A 161 5.42 3.67 -1.07
CA VAL A 161 6.57 3.47 -0.17
C VAL A 161 7.61 4.53 -0.47
N LEU A 162 8.11 5.21 0.56
CA LEU A 162 9.05 6.34 0.45
C LEU A 162 10.51 5.95 0.68
N ARG A 163 10.84 4.67 0.50
CA ARG A 163 12.20 4.14 0.66
C ARG A 163 12.41 2.89 -0.16
N ASN A 164 13.66 2.53 -0.38
CA ASN A 164 13.99 1.21 -0.87
C ASN A 164 13.85 0.18 0.26
N VAL A 165 13.18 -0.93 -0.03
CA VAL A 165 13.00 -2.03 0.91
C VAL A 165 14.13 -3.05 0.72
N ASP A 166 14.80 -3.42 1.83
CA ASP A 166 15.70 -4.56 1.82
C ASP A 166 14.89 -5.86 1.77
N ILE A 167 14.66 -6.35 0.54
CA ILE A 167 13.87 -7.55 0.29
C ILE A 167 14.45 -8.78 1.01
N THR A 168 15.78 -8.86 1.14
CA THR A 168 16.44 -10.00 1.80
C THR A 168 16.15 -10.00 3.28
N ALA A 169 16.32 -8.87 3.96
CA ALA A 169 16.01 -8.73 5.38
C ALA A 169 14.51 -8.94 5.64
N ALA A 170 13.64 -8.37 4.82
CA ALA A 170 12.20 -8.55 4.90
C ALA A 170 11.79 -10.04 4.76
N GLN A 171 12.36 -10.75 3.79
CA GLN A 171 12.09 -12.18 3.60
C GLN A 171 12.56 -13.02 4.78
N GLN A 172 13.75 -12.77 5.33
CA GLN A 172 14.25 -13.46 6.52
C GLN A 172 13.30 -13.26 7.73
N LYS A 173 12.78 -12.04 7.91
CA LYS A 173 11.82 -11.74 8.96
C LYS A 173 10.50 -12.50 8.75
N VAL A 174 9.97 -12.54 7.54
CA VAL A 174 8.77 -13.31 7.17
C VAL A 174 8.97 -14.80 7.36
N ASP A 175 10.12 -15.34 7.01
CA ASP A 175 10.46 -16.75 7.22
C ASP A 175 10.48 -17.09 8.72
N GLY A 176 11.08 -16.22 9.54
CA GLY A 176 11.06 -16.35 11.00
C GLY A 176 9.65 -16.34 11.59
N LEU A 177 8.77 -15.44 11.12
CA LEU A 177 7.36 -15.41 11.49
C LEU A 177 6.60 -16.67 11.05
N SER A 178 6.92 -17.18 9.85
CA SER A 178 6.23 -18.32 9.27
C SER A 178 6.58 -19.65 9.92
N ASN A 179 7.85 -19.81 10.32
CA ASN A 179 8.33 -21.03 10.97
C ASN A 179 8.30 -20.96 12.52
N GLY A 180 7.86 -19.83 13.09
CA GLY A 180 7.69 -19.62 14.53
C GLY A 180 9.00 -19.36 15.30
N THR A 181 10.13 -19.11 14.62
CA THR A 181 11.39 -18.72 15.28
C THR A 181 11.39 -17.26 15.71
N LEU A 182 10.49 -16.45 15.15
CA LEU A 182 10.23 -15.06 15.51
C LEU A 182 8.74 -14.91 15.84
N SER A 183 8.42 -14.35 17.01
CA SER A 183 7.03 -14.03 17.35
C SER A 183 6.58 -12.71 16.71
N PHE A 184 5.27 -12.57 16.47
CA PHE A 184 4.72 -11.27 15.98
C PHE A 184 4.96 -10.16 17.01
N ALA A 185 4.83 -10.44 18.30
CA ALA A 185 5.08 -9.47 19.36
C ALA A 185 6.53 -8.94 19.30
N ASP A 186 7.52 -9.81 19.11
CA ASP A 186 8.92 -9.40 18.99
C ASP A 186 9.19 -8.66 17.67
N ALA A 187 8.65 -9.19 16.56
CA ALA A 187 8.84 -8.61 15.24
C ALA A 187 8.33 -7.15 15.12
N PHE A 188 7.28 -6.82 15.87
CA PHE A 188 6.62 -5.52 15.86
C PHE A 188 6.80 -4.72 17.16
N SER A 189 7.74 -5.10 18.04
CA SER A 189 7.97 -4.44 19.33
C SER A 189 8.42 -2.99 19.23
N ASN A 190 9.08 -2.61 18.12
CA ASN A 190 9.47 -1.22 17.83
C ASN A 190 8.49 -0.49 16.92
N MET A 191 7.24 -0.93 16.88
CA MET A 191 6.17 -0.33 16.10
C MET A 191 4.96 -0.05 16.98
N SER A 192 4.08 0.81 16.52
CA SER A 192 2.83 1.13 17.20
C SER A 192 1.67 1.12 16.21
N PHE A 193 0.46 0.94 16.73
CA PHE A 193 -0.75 0.78 15.93
C PHE A 193 -1.87 1.67 16.49
N THR A 194 -2.56 2.38 15.61
CA THR A 194 -3.78 3.11 15.97
C THR A 194 -4.87 2.87 14.96
N GLY A 195 -6.11 2.74 15.43
CA GLY A 195 -7.20 2.41 14.52
C GLY A 195 -8.53 2.07 15.19
N ASP A 196 -9.37 1.47 14.40
CA ASP A 196 -10.69 0.98 14.81
C ASP A 196 -10.68 -0.50 15.25
N SER A 197 -11.80 -1.19 15.05
CA SER A 197 -11.95 -2.61 15.43
C SER A 197 -10.94 -3.54 14.76
N GLN A 198 -10.48 -3.22 13.56
CA GLN A 198 -9.51 -4.03 12.84
C GLN A 198 -8.13 -4.00 13.54
N ILE A 199 -7.70 -2.83 14.00
CA ILE A 199 -6.46 -2.71 14.79
C ILE A 199 -6.67 -3.26 16.21
N ARG A 200 -7.84 -3.02 16.80
CA ARG A 200 -8.17 -3.57 18.13
C ARG A 200 -8.08 -5.10 18.15
N ALA A 201 -8.40 -5.76 17.02
CA ALA A 201 -8.33 -7.21 16.87
C ALA A 201 -6.91 -7.76 17.09
N LEU A 202 -5.86 -7.02 16.84
CA LEU A 202 -4.47 -7.45 17.06
C LEU A 202 -4.22 -7.78 18.56
N ALA A 203 -4.68 -6.91 19.46
CA ALA A 203 -4.59 -7.16 20.89
C ALA A 203 -5.57 -8.23 21.35
N THR A 204 -6.82 -8.17 20.90
CA THR A 204 -7.87 -9.11 21.29
C THR A 204 -7.52 -10.56 20.91
N ASN A 205 -6.83 -10.76 19.79
CA ASN A 205 -6.35 -12.05 19.33
C ASN A 205 -4.97 -12.45 19.93
N GLY A 206 -4.36 -11.59 20.78
CA GLY A 206 -3.06 -11.84 21.38
C GLY A 206 -1.91 -11.89 20.36
N ILE A 207 -2.00 -11.10 19.29
CA ILE A 207 -0.97 -11.04 18.23
C ILE A 207 0.08 -9.98 18.56
N ILE A 208 -0.38 -8.78 18.93
CA ILE A 208 0.43 -7.62 19.32
C ILE A 208 0.04 -7.23 20.74
N SER A 209 1.02 -6.84 21.55
CA SER A 209 0.79 -6.40 22.93
C SER A 209 -0.08 -5.11 22.97
N GLU A 210 -1.02 -5.07 23.92
CA GLU A 210 -1.92 -3.93 24.16
C GLU A 210 -1.18 -2.58 24.29
N GLU A 211 0.01 -2.60 24.87
CA GLU A 211 0.82 -1.41 25.11
C GLU A 211 1.30 -0.70 23.83
N TYR A 212 1.25 -1.39 22.68
CA TYR A 212 1.60 -0.85 21.36
C TYR A 212 0.37 -0.44 20.53
N ILE A 213 -0.83 -0.42 21.16
CA ILE A 213 -2.09 -0.23 20.45
C ILE A 213 -2.94 0.87 21.11
N VAL A 214 -3.32 1.89 20.32
CA VAL A 214 -4.38 2.86 20.66
C VAL A 214 -5.52 2.66 19.69
N ALA A 215 -6.47 1.78 20.04
CA ALA A 215 -7.59 1.43 19.18
C ALA A 215 -8.82 1.02 19.97
N ARG A 216 -10.01 1.26 19.40
CA ARG A 216 -11.29 0.87 19.99
C ARG A 216 -12.29 0.47 18.88
N ASN A 217 -13.19 -0.47 19.22
CA ASN A 217 -14.20 -0.95 18.26
C ASN A 217 -15.17 0.15 17.85
N GLY A 218 -15.48 0.22 16.54
CA GLY A 218 -16.47 1.14 15.97
C GLY A 218 -16.01 2.59 15.86
N GLU A 219 -14.74 2.86 16.05
CA GLU A 219 -14.20 4.21 16.13
C GLU A 219 -13.88 4.82 14.75
N SER A 220 -13.76 6.16 14.79
CA SER A 220 -13.55 7.00 13.64
C SER A 220 -12.37 7.96 13.85
N TYR A 221 -12.20 8.92 12.95
CA TYR A 221 -11.21 10.00 13.08
C TYR A 221 -11.41 10.88 14.33
N ASP A 222 -12.62 10.92 14.88
CA ASP A 222 -12.88 11.64 16.13
C ASP A 222 -12.13 10.98 17.30
N PHE A 223 -12.12 9.64 17.35
CA PHE A 223 -11.32 8.90 18.34
C PHE A 223 -9.82 9.15 18.15
N PHE A 224 -9.33 9.18 16.91
CA PHE A 224 -7.94 9.50 16.62
C PHE A 224 -7.59 10.91 17.12
N ASN A 225 -8.46 11.90 16.86
CA ASN A 225 -8.30 13.25 17.36
C ASN A 225 -8.26 13.32 18.89
N ASP A 226 -9.22 12.68 19.55
CA ASP A 226 -9.38 12.72 21.00
C ASP A 226 -8.25 12.00 21.75
N ASN A 227 -7.58 11.05 21.09
CA ASN A 227 -6.48 10.28 21.65
C ASN A 227 -5.11 10.63 21.03
N MET A 228 -5.01 11.77 20.33
CA MET A 228 -3.79 12.17 19.62
C MET A 228 -2.55 12.19 20.50
N ASP A 229 -2.66 12.72 21.74
CA ASP A 229 -1.54 12.76 22.68
C ASP A 229 -1.05 11.34 23.06
N SER A 230 -1.97 10.40 23.22
CA SER A 230 -1.65 9.00 23.50
C SER A 230 -0.98 8.33 22.31
N VAL A 231 -1.45 8.61 21.07
CA VAL A 231 -0.86 8.10 19.84
C VAL A 231 0.55 8.66 19.64
N ILE A 232 0.75 9.97 19.85
CA ILE A 232 2.06 10.61 19.79
C ILE A 232 3.03 9.99 20.80
N ALA A 233 2.58 9.86 22.06
CA ALA A 233 3.40 9.26 23.12
C ALA A 233 3.83 7.82 22.80
N MET A 234 2.93 7.04 22.20
CA MET A 234 3.19 5.65 21.81
C MET A 234 4.07 5.56 20.56
N ALA A 235 3.90 6.48 19.59
CA ALA A 235 4.63 6.49 18.32
C ALA A 235 6.04 7.06 18.45
N SER A 236 6.27 7.97 19.40
CA SER A 236 7.56 8.64 19.57
C SER A 236 8.69 7.65 19.83
N GLY A 237 9.75 7.73 19.02
CA GLY A 237 10.92 6.85 19.11
C GLY A 237 10.69 5.44 18.57
N LYS A 238 9.56 5.17 17.93
CA LYS A 238 9.30 3.93 17.20
C LYS A 238 9.76 4.05 15.74
N ASP A 239 10.07 2.91 15.12
CA ASP A 239 10.42 2.86 13.68
C ASP A 239 9.22 3.24 12.81
N ALA A 240 8.02 2.81 13.21
CA ALA A 240 6.80 3.12 12.49
C ALA A 240 5.55 3.17 13.39
N VAL A 241 4.55 3.93 12.96
CA VAL A 241 3.17 3.85 13.42
C VAL A 241 2.27 3.45 12.26
N ILE A 242 1.50 2.39 12.46
CA ILE A 242 0.50 1.90 11.50
C ILE A 242 -0.86 2.51 11.89
N VAL A 243 -1.48 3.23 10.95
CA VAL A 243 -2.73 3.96 11.17
C VAL A 243 -3.80 3.36 10.26
N HIS A 244 -4.88 2.83 10.84
CA HIS A 244 -5.97 2.22 10.08
C HIS A 244 -7.34 2.68 10.57
N TYR A 245 -7.97 3.53 9.80
CA TYR A 245 -9.34 4.03 10.00
C TYR A 245 -10.03 4.18 8.64
N GLY A 246 -11.35 4.27 8.63
CA GLY A 246 -12.09 4.67 7.43
C GLY A 246 -13.46 4.02 7.31
N ILE A 247 -13.60 2.74 7.56
CA ILE A 247 -14.87 2.01 7.36
C ILE A 247 -16.04 2.60 8.17
N ASN A 248 -15.76 3.14 9.35
CA ASN A 248 -16.77 3.75 10.23
C ASN A 248 -17.07 5.22 9.86
N THR A 249 -16.26 5.85 9.02
CA THR A 249 -16.45 7.23 8.54
C THR A 249 -17.02 7.29 7.12
N LEU A 250 -17.11 6.15 6.46
CA LEU A 250 -17.53 6.05 5.07
C LEU A 250 -18.96 6.53 4.87
N SER A 251 -19.18 7.43 3.90
CA SER A 251 -20.47 8.03 3.56
C SER A 251 -20.82 7.81 2.08
N THR A 252 -22.11 7.85 1.77
CA THR A 252 -22.62 7.89 0.39
C THR A 252 -22.46 9.28 -0.25
N SER A 253 -22.33 10.35 0.55
CA SER A 253 -22.11 11.71 0.08
C SER A 253 -20.64 11.93 -0.27
N ALA A 254 -20.37 12.36 -1.50
CA ALA A 254 -19.01 12.70 -1.94
C ALA A 254 -18.43 13.88 -1.13
N GLU A 255 -19.24 14.91 -0.82
CA GLU A 255 -18.83 16.04 -0.01
C GLU A 255 -18.42 15.60 1.42
N GLU A 256 -19.21 14.71 2.02
CA GLU A 256 -18.88 14.18 3.35
C GLU A 256 -17.60 13.33 3.33
N ARG A 257 -17.42 12.48 2.31
CA ARG A 257 -16.16 11.72 2.14
C ARG A 257 -14.96 12.66 2.02
N SER A 258 -15.03 13.69 1.16
CA SER A 258 -13.97 14.67 1.02
C SER A 258 -13.65 15.40 2.33
N ASN A 259 -14.68 15.80 3.09
CA ASN A 259 -14.51 16.42 4.40
C ASN A 259 -13.81 15.46 5.39
N ARG A 260 -14.12 14.16 5.36
CA ARG A 260 -13.47 13.15 6.18
C ARG A 260 -12.01 12.92 5.79
N ILE A 261 -11.70 12.92 4.49
CA ILE A 261 -10.32 12.87 4.01
C ILE A 261 -9.51 14.07 4.51
N ASN A 262 -10.07 15.29 4.43
CA ASN A 262 -9.40 16.48 4.93
C ASN A 262 -9.17 16.42 6.46
N GLN A 263 -10.15 15.95 7.23
CA GLN A 263 -10.00 15.71 8.66
C GLN A 263 -8.85 14.72 8.94
N TYR A 264 -8.79 13.62 8.21
CA TYR A 264 -7.73 12.62 8.37
C TYR A 264 -6.36 13.16 8.00
N LYS A 265 -6.28 13.94 6.91
CA LYS A 265 -5.08 14.65 6.49
C LYS A 265 -4.52 15.53 7.60
N ASP A 266 -5.36 16.35 8.22
CA ASP A 266 -4.95 17.24 9.31
C ASP A 266 -4.41 16.47 10.52
N LEU A 267 -5.03 15.33 10.86
CA LEU A 267 -4.58 14.45 11.94
C LEU A 267 -3.22 13.81 11.64
N LEU A 268 -3.02 13.32 10.42
CA LEU A 268 -1.75 12.73 9.99
C LEU A 268 -0.63 13.77 9.93
N LEU A 269 -0.91 15.00 9.50
CA LEU A 269 0.06 16.10 9.52
C LEU A 269 0.46 16.49 10.94
N ARG A 270 -0.48 16.49 11.89
CA ARG A 270 -0.18 16.70 13.33
C ARG A 270 0.71 15.60 13.87
N LEU A 271 0.40 14.34 13.57
CA LEU A 271 1.23 13.20 13.98
C LEU A 271 2.63 13.26 13.36
N LYS A 272 2.72 13.57 12.06
CA LYS A 272 4.00 13.72 11.33
C LYS A 272 4.86 14.82 11.93
N SER A 273 4.26 15.97 12.28
CA SER A 273 4.96 17.07 12.92
C SER A 273 5.45 16.75 14.33
N ALA A 274 4.68 15.95 15.08
CA ALA A 274 5.03 15.56 16.45
C ALA A 274 6.05 14.42 16.53
N CYS A 275 6.09 13.56 15.52
CA CYS A 275 6.96 12.37 15.45
C CYS A 275 7.76 12.36 14.11
N PRO A 276 8.66 13.33 13.88
CA PRO A 276 9.33 13.51 12.59
C PRO A 276 10.22 12.33 12.18
N ASP A 277 10.75 11.59 13.16
CA ASP A 277 11.62 10.44 12.94
C ASP A 277 10.87 9.10 12.86
N THR A 278 9.56 9.10 13.11
CA THR A 278 8.71 7.91 13.05
C THR A 278 8.01 7.84 11.70
N ARG A 279 8.14 6.73 11.00
CA ARG A 279 7.38 6.48 9.77
C ARG A 279 5.90 6.41 10.08
N ILE A 280 5.08 7.06 9.27
CA ILE A 280 3.64 6.90 9.33
C ILE A 280 3.22 6.08 8.13
N ILE A 281 2.57 4.94 8.39
CA ILE A 281 2.05 4.03 7.36
C ILE A 281 0.54 3.97 7.51
N VAL A 282 -0.18 4.53 6.56
CA VAL A 282 -1.63 4.40 6.50
C VAL A 282 -1.96 3.08 5.82
N SER A 283 -2.62 2.18 6.54
CA SER A 283 -3.25 1.01 5.94
C SER A 283 -4.60 1.42 5.38
N GLY A 284 -4.85 1.13 4.11
CA GLY A 284 -6.08 1.45 3.41
C GLY A 284 -7.32 0.85 4.06
N VAL A 285 -8.49 1.32 3.67
CA VAL A 285 -9.75 0.80 4.19
C VAL A 285 -9.96 -0.61 3.65
N PHE A 286 -10.05 -1.58 4.54
CA PHE A 286 -10.34 -2.96 4.14
C PHE A 286 -11.74 -3.06 3.48
N PRO A 287 -11.86 -3.80 2.37
CA PRO A 287 -13.15 -4.05 1.75
C PRO A 287 -14.04 -4.90 2.66
N VAL A 288 -15.26 -5.12 2.25
CA VAL A 288 -16.17 -6.05 2.91
C VAL A 288 -16.37 -7.29 2.05
N CYS A 289 -16.75 -8.42 2.69
CA CYS A 289 -17.09 -9.64 1.98
C CYS A 289 -18.22 -9.38 0.96
N TYR A 290 -18.18 -10.04 -0.18
CA TYR A 290 -19.23 -9.96 -1.20
C TYR A 290 -20.64 -10.21 -0.67
N THR A 291 -20.78 -11.05 0.35
CA THR A 291 -22.07 -11.38 0.94
C THR A 291 -22.78 -10.22 1.61
N ILE A 292 -22.02 -9.21 2.08
CA ILE A 292 -22.57 -8.04 2.75
C ILE A 292 -22.37 -6.74 1.96
N PHE A 293 -21.74 -6.80 0.81
CA PHE A 293 -21.41 -5.62 0.00
C PHE A 293 -22.64 -4.74 -0.27
N SER A 294 -23.76 -5.35 -0.64
CA SER A 294 -25.04 -4.65 -0.89
C SER A 294 -25.89 -4.39 0.36
N SER A 295 -25.43 -4.79 1.55
CA SER A 295 -26.19 -4.61 2.79
C SER A 295 -26.26 -3.15 3.24
N GLN A 296 -25.28 -2.34 2.87
CA GLN A 296 -25.21 -0.91 3.13
C GLN A 296 -24.64 -0.19 1.92
N GLN A 297 -25.39 0.76 1.37
CA GLN A 297 -24.99 1.50 0.16
C GLN A 297 -23.60 2.15 0.27
N ARG A 298 -23.17 2.56 1.48
CA ARG A 298 -21.86 3.16 1.67
C ARG A 298 -20.70 2.24 1.30
N PHE A 299 -20.86 0.92 1.33
CA PHE A 299 -19.80 -0.02 0.96
C PHE A 299 -19.44 0.03 -0.53
N GLU A 300 -20.35 0.51 -1.39
CA GLU A 300 -20.07 0.73 -2.81
C GLU A 300 -18.96 1.77 -3.05
N TYR A 301 -18.69 2.61 -2.05
CA TYR A 301 -17.71 3.71 -2.12
C TYR A 301 -16.37 3.40 -1.44
N ILE A 302 -16.16 2.17 -0.93
CA ILE A 302 -14.91 1.81 -0.24
C ILE A 302 -13.71 2.03 -1.16
N ASN A 303 -13.77 1.51 -2.39
CA ASN A 303 -12.64 1.60 -3.32
C ASN A 303 -12.34 3.06 -3.74
N ASP A 304 -13.38 3.86 -4.01
CA ASP A 304 -13.20 5.28 -4.34
C ASP A 304 -12.59 6.05 -3.18
N TYR A 305 -13.07 5.81 -1.96
CA TYR A 305 -12.56 6.44 -0.76
C TYR A 305 -11.12 6.02 -0.47
N ASP A 306 -10.77 4.78 -0.74
CA ASP A 306 -9.44 4.24 -0.55
C ASP A 306 -8.44 4.83 -1.56
N PHE A 307 -8.86 5.11 -2.80
CA PHE A 307 -8.09 5.92 -3.75
C PHE A 307 -7.85 7.35 -3.23
N GLU A 308 -8.89 8.01 -2.68
CA GLU A 308 -8.75 9.34 -2.10
C GLU A 308 -7.75 9.33 -0.93
N LEU A 309 -7.74 8.27 -0.11
CA LEU A 309 -6.74 8.09 0.96
C LEU A 309 -5.32 7.94 0.41
N CYS A 310 -5.14 7.12 -0.62
CA CYS A 310 -3.84 6.92 -1.27
C CYS A 310 -3.30 8.24 -1.85
N GLU A 311 -4.13 8.98 -2.60
CA GLU A 311 -3.78 10.28 -3.16
C GLU A 311 -3.42 11.31 -2.07
N MET A 312 -4.19 11.35 -0.98
CA MET A 312 -3.91 12.21 0.17
C MET A 312 -2.58 11.82 0.83
N CYS A 313 -2.28 10.54 1.01
CA CYS A 313 -0.99 10.08 1.55
C CYS A 313 0.18 10.50 0.66
N MET A 314 0.03 10.38 -0.66
CA MET A 314 1.03 10.87 -1.63
C MET A 314 1.24 12.39 -1.52
N GLU A 315 0.16 13.16 -1.41
CA GLU A 315 0.21 14.62 -1.28
C GLU A 315 1.01 15.06 -0.06
N ILE A 316 0.79 14.42 1.09
CA ILE A 316 1.44 14.82 2.35
C ILE A 316 2.76 14.07 2.63
N GLY A 317 3.21 13.19 1.73
CA GLY A 317 4.43 12.40 1.91
C GLY A 317 4.33 11.47 3.13
N VAL A 318 3.28 10.65 3.17
CA VAL A 318 3.02 9.59 4.14
C VAL A 318 2.87 8.28 3.37
N GLU A 319 3.41 7.20 3.89
CA GLU A 319 3.37 5.90 3.23
C GLU A 319 1.96 5.28 3.29
N TYR A 320 1.60 4.49 2.26
CA TYR A 320 0.28 3.89 2.15
C TYR A 320 0.39 2.42 1.72
N LEU A 321 -0.33 1.55 2.44
CA LEU A 321 -0.43 0.12 2.15
C LEU A 321 -1.86 -0.23 1.75
N SER A 322 -2.03 -0.86 0.59
CA SER A 322 -3.30 -1.42 0.12
C SER A 322 -3.27 -2.94 0.14
N ASP A 323 -4.30 -3.53 0.72
CA ASP A 323 -4.50 -4.99 0.75
C ASP A 323 -5.76 -5.42 -0.03
N ASN A 324 -6.45 -4.46 -0.68
CA ASN A 324 -7.75 -4.65 -1.30
C ASN A 324 -7.75 -5.72 -2.40
N ALA A 325 -6.73 -5.73 -3.26
CA ALA A 325 -6.63 -6.72 -4.32
C ALA A 325 -6.60 -8.15 -3.74
N TYR A 326 -5.76 -8.39 -2.75
CA TYR A 326 -5.67 -9.69 -2.08
C TYR A 326 -6.97 -10.09 -1.41
N MET A 327 -7.59 -9.18 -0.65
CA MET A 327 -8.80 -9.47 0.11
C MET A 327 -10.01 -9.74 -0.78
N MET A 328 -10.09 -9.10 -1.95
CA MET A 328 -11.16 -9.34 -2.92
C MET A 328 -11.01 -10.70 -3.61
N GLU A 329 -9.80 -11.21 -3.75
CA GLU A 329 -9.52 -12.56 -4.27
C GLU A 329 -9.69 -13.65 -3.20
N HIS A 330 -9.52 -13.33 -1.91
CA HIS A 330 -9.51 -14.27 -0.78
C HIS A 330 -10.65 -13.97 0.20
N GLN A 331 -11.88 -14.35 -0.18
CA GLN A 331 -13.08 -14.06 0.62
C GLN A 331 -13.16 -14.84 1.94
N ASP A 332 -12.32 -15.84 2.14
CA ASP A 332 -12.16 -16.62 3.36
C ASP A 332 -11.43 -15.86 4.49
N VAL A 333 -10.84 -14.70 4.18
CA VAL A 333 -10.21 -13.83 5.19
C VAL A 333 -11.22 -13.14 6.10
N PHE A 334 -12.49 -13.05 5.67
CA PHE A 334 -13.56 -12.41 6.45
C PHE A 334 -14.17 -13.36 7.48
N GLY A 335 -14.46 -12.82 8.66
CA GLY A 335 -15.25 -13.49 9.67
C GLY A 335 -16.73 -13.68 9.24
N SER A 336 -17.50 -14.31 10.11
CA SER A 336 -18.91 -14.66 9.82
C SER A 336 -19.82 -13.46 9.58
N ASP A 337 -19.44 -12.27 10.02
CA ASP A 337 -20.19 -11.03 9.78
C ASP A 337 -19.83 -10.35 8.45
N GLY A 338 -18.82 -10.84 7.74
CA GLY A 338 -18.36 -10.33 6.46
C GLY A 338 -17.64 -8.95 6.53
N LEU A 339 -17.40 -8.42 7.73
CA LEU A 339 -16.77 -7.13 7.97
C LEU A 339 -15.45 -7.27 8.72
N HIS A 340 -15.45 -8.01 9.85
CA HIS A 340 -14.26 -8.25 10.63
C HIS A 340 -13.45 -9.39 10.03
N LEU A 341 -12.15 -9.38 10.30
CA LEU A 341 -11.20 -10.30 9.69
C LEU A 341 -10.82 -11.44 10.64
N THR A 342 -10.45 -12.57 10.06
CA THR A 342 -9.99 -13.72 10.82
C THR A 342 -8.60 -13.47 11.40
N LYS A 343 -8.24 -14.22 12.46
CA LYS A 343 -6.88 -14.18 13.02
C LYS A 343 -5.84 -14.58 11.97
N GLU A 344 -6.19 -15.51 11.12
CA GLU A 344 -5.36 -16.07 10.05
C GLU A 344 -5.01 -15.00 9.01
N PHE A 345 -5.91 -14.04 8.71
CA PHE A 345 -5.60 -12.91 7.86
C PHE A 345 -4.47 -12.07 8.46
N TYR A 346 -4.57 -11.69 9.72
CA TYR A 346 -3.54 -10.87 10.37
C TYR A 346 -2.18 -11.55 10.41
N THR A 347 -2.11 -12.83 10.80
CA THR A 347 -0.86 -13.56 10.98
C THR A 347 -0.36 -14.26 9.72
N GLY A 348 -1.27 -14.67 8.84
CA GLY A 348 -0.95 -15.37 7.59
C GLY A 348 -0.56 -14.43 6.47
N TYR A 349 -1.17 -13.23 6.44
CA TYR A 349 -0.98 -12.30 5.33
C TYR A 349 -0.61 -10.87 5.80
N TRP A 350 -1.50 -10.11 6.44
CA TRP A 350 -1.39 -8.66 6.60
C TRP A 350 -0.09 -8.19 7.27
N LEU A 351 0.25 -8.75 8.44
CA LEU A 351 1.48 -8.37 9.14
C LEU A 351 2.75 -8.76 8.36
N LYS A 352 2.70 -9.86 7.61
CA LYS A 352 3.81 -10.26 6.73
C LYS A 352 3.91 -9.35 5.52
N ASN A 353 2.77 -8.91 4.96
CA ASN A 353 2.73 -7.92 3.88
C ASN A 353 3.28 -6.56 4.32
N LEU A 354 2.98 -6.12 5.54
CA LEU A 354 3.64 -4.94 6.14
C LEU A 354 5.16 -5.09 6.13
N VAL A 355 5.70 -6.26 6.50
CA VAL A 355 7.15 -6.52 6.49
C VAL A 355 7.71 -6.48 5.07
N THR A 356 7.11 -7.20 4.12
CA THR A 356 7.65 -7.33 2.76
C THR A 356 7.49 -6.06 1.94
N THR A 357 6.34 -5.39 2.05
CA THR A 357 6.02 -4.22 1.23
C THR A 357 6.60 -2.95 1.81
N MET A 358 6.53 -2.78 3.14
CA MET A 358 6.97 -1.56 3.79
C MET A 358 8.38 -1.66 4.38
N GLY A 359 9.01 -2.84 4.36
CA GLY A 359 10.36 -3.06 4.90
C GLY A 359 10.42 -2.86 6.41
N LEU A 360 9.49 -3.46 7.15
CA LEU A 360 9.39 -3.33 8.61
C LEU A 360 10.12 -4.45 9.36
#